data_67c1283d2a552141699853b9a86792da
#
_entry.id   67c1283d2a552141699853b9a86792da
#
_cell.length_a   1.000
_cell.length_b   1.000
_cell.length_c   1.000
_cell.angle_alpha   90.00
_cell.angle_beta   90.00
_cell.angle_gamma   90.00
#
_symmetry.space_group_name_H-M   'P 1'
#
loop_
_entity.id
_entity.type
_entity.pdbx_description
1 polymer ?
#
loop_
_entity_poly.entity_id
_entity_poly.type
_entity_poly.pdbx_seq_one_letter_code
_entity_poly.pdbx_strand_id
1 'polypeptide(L)'
;EMLDANGHYTFTAAEDSTSDQKSLANMKEGLGLQQYATADDVMEKLVEDYDLSAYSLHWQRVLGGIHYEMQQQAFSNVNNFVMAENVSDVTVATIKENSLSLPGVEIVETSTRSYEQGTVLPHVLGRVGKITAEKWKVTDENGQTTYPLRDKGYNMNDVIGISGLESAYEDELRGKDGVETITRNSDGVIVNTQLTTVPEPGHTVQLTINSDFQRAVNKALANNIDMINRTYNTGNMKAAACAAVVIDVKNGGVLAASNYPSFDQNLYATQYDEYSADPSLPLFNRSL
;
A
#
# COMPACT_ATOMS: atom_id res chain seq x y z
N GLU A 1 -25.34 4.91 4.44
CA GLU A 1 -25.96 6.15 3.92
C GLU A 1 -25.20 7.34 4.53
N MET A 2 -24.85 8.30 3.72
CA MET A 2 -23.96 9.39 4.13
C MET A 2 -24.71 10.70 4.40
N LEU A 3 -26.01 10.67 4.31
CA LEU A 3 -26.90 11.74 4.75
C LEU A 3 -27.62 11.28 6.00
N ASP A 4 -27.74 12.16 6.96
CA ASP A 4 -28.57 11.93 8.14
C ASP A 4 -30.08 12.00 7.81
N ALA A 5 -30.94 11.76 8.79
CA ALA A 5 -32.38 11.81 8.61
C ALA A 5 -32.92 13.18 8.18
N ASN A 6 -32.13 14.25 8.30
CA ASN A 6 -32.47 15.63 7.91
C ASN A 6 -31.90 16.01 6.54
N GLY A 7 -31.14 15.11 5.90
CA GLY A 7 -30.52 15.34 4.60
C GLY A 7 -29.16 16.05 4.65
N HIS A 8 -28.52 16.12 5.83
CA HIS A 8 -27.16 16.65 6.00
C HIS A 8 -26.10 15.57 5.81
N TYR A 9 -24.97 15.92 5.21
CA TYR A 9 -23.83 15.03 5.11
C TYR A 9 -23.24 14.71 6.49
N THR A 10 -22.75 13.50 6.66
CA THR A 10 -22.09 13.05 7.88
C THR A 10 -20.75 12.44 7.56
N PHE A 11 -19.78 12.63 8.45
CA PHE A 11 -18.50 11.93 8.37
C PHE A 11 -18.67 10.48 8.78
N THR A 12 -17.96 9.58 8.06
CA THR A 12 -17.92 8.15 8.40
C THR A 12 -16.70 7.79 9.25
N ALA A 13 -15.83 8.77 9.54
CA ALA A 13 -14.68 8.59 10.41
C ALA A 13 -15.13 8.13 11.80
N ALA A 14 -14.59 7.00 12.29
CA ALA A 14 -14.91 6.49 13.61
C ALA A 14 -14.35 7.43 14.70
N GLU A 15 -15.19 7.79 15.68
CA GLU A 15 -14.78 8.68 16.76
C GLU A 15 -13.61 8.12 17.58
N ASP A 16 -13.54 6.78 17.71
CA ASP A 16 -12.49 6.07 18.44
C ASP A 16 -11.23 5.78 17.61
N SER A 17 -11.25 6.03 16.29
CA SER A 17 -10.12 5.79 15.39
C SER A 17 -9.23 7.02 15.29
N THR A 18 -8.06 6.95 15.89
CA THR A 18 -7.03 8.02 15.79
C THR A 18 -6.59 8.26 14.36
N SER A 19 -6.53 7.20 13.54
CA SER A 19 -6.17 7.28 12.12
C SER A 19 -7.21 8.06 11.33
N ASP A 20 -8.51 7.72 11.50
CA ASP A 20 -9.61 8.38 10.79
C ASP A 20 -9.73 9.85 11.19
N GLN A 21 -9.60 10.15 12.49
CA GLN A 21 -9.63 11.52 12.99
C GLN A 21 -8.47 12.37 12.44
N LYS A 22 -7.28 11.77 12.33
CA LYS A 22 -6.13 12.43 11.72
C LYS A 22 -6.33 12.66 10.22
N SER A 23 -6.85 11.67 9.51
CA SER A 23 -7.16 11.78 8.07
C SER A 23 -8.20 12.86 7.81
N LEU A 24 -9.24 12.92 8.64
CA LEU A 24 -10.26 13.96 8.56
C LEU A 24 -9.69 15.35 8.84
N ALA A 25 -8.82 15.49 9.85
CA ALA A 25 -8.15 16.74 10.17
C ALA A 25 -7.27 17.22 9.01
N ASN A 26 -6.48 16.33 8.42
CA ASN A 26 -5.65 16.62 7.25
C ASN A 26 -6.49 17.02 6.02
N MET A 27 -7.65 16.35 5.82
CA MET A 27 -8.57 16.71 4.75
C MET A 27 -9.10 18.15 4.90
N LYS A 28 -9.57 18.50 6.10
CA LYS A 28 -10.06 19.86 6.36
C LYS A 28 -8.97 20.91 6.16
N GLU A 29 -7.76 20.64 6.66
CA GLU A 29 -6.60 21.50 6.47
C GLU A 29 -6.24 21.65 4.98
N GLY A 30 -6.19 20.55 4.23
CA GLY A 30 -5.89 20.53 2.79
C GLY A 30 -6.91 21.30 1.95
N LEU A 31 -8.17 21.37 2.39
CA LEU A 31 -9.23 22.16 1.78
C LEU A 31 -9.29 23.61 2.30
N GLY A 32 -8.39 24.00 3.21
CA GLY A 32 -8.38 25.32 3.83
C GLY A 32 -9.52 25.58 4.83
N LEU A 33 -10.14 24.51 5.32
CA LEU A 33 -11.24 24.59 6.28
C LEU A 33 -10.75 24.51 7.73
N GLN A 34 -11.55 25.07 8.64
CA GLN A 34 -11.28 24.97 10.07
C GLN A 34 -11.59 23.56 10.59
N GLN A 35 -10.95 23.14 11.69
CA GLN A 35 -11.13 21.80 12.24
C GLN A 35 -12.57 21.50 12.71
N TYR A 36 -13.35 22.54 13.05
CA TYR A 36 -14.76 22.43 13.43
C TYR A 36 -15.72 22.37 12.23
N ALA A 37 -15.23 22.50 10.98
CA ALA A 37 -16.08 22.44 9.79
C ALA A 37 -16.87 21.13 9.75
N THR A 38 -18.13 21.24 9.36
CA THR A 38 -19.06 20.12 9.23
C THR A 38 -18.81 19.35 7.93
N ALA A 39 -19.48 18.21 7.77
CA ALA A 39 -19.42 17.47 6.52
C ALA A 39 -20.11 18.23 5.37
N ASP A 40 -21.13 19.03 5.69
CA ASP A 40 -21.77 19.91 4.71
C ASP A 40 -20.81 21.00 4.22
N ASP A 41 -20.03 21.63 5.12
CA ASP A 41 -19.01 22.63 4.76
C ASP A 41 -17.94 22.02 3.82
N VAL A 42 -17.52 20.79 4.11
CA VAL A 42 -16.57 20.05 3.25
C VAL A 42 -17.17 19.80 1.86
N MET A 43 -18.42 19.35 1.81
CA MET A 43 -19.10 19.10 0.53
C MET A 43 -19.33 20.38 -0.26
N GLU A 44 -19.75 21.47 0.39
CA GLU A 44 -19.89 22.79 -0.24
C GLU A 44 -18.57 23.24 -0.86
N LYS A 45 -17.48 23.10 -0.12
CA LYS A 45 -16.13 23.45 -0.61
C LYS A 45 -15.71 22.59 -1.81
N LEU A 46 -15.95 21.27 -1.80
CA LEU A 46 -15.65 20.39 -2.93
C LEU A 46 -16.50 20.73 -4.17
N VAL A 47 -17.79 21.05 -3.96
CA VAL A 47 -18.70 21.46 -5.04
C VAL A 47 -18.24 22.77 -5.68
N GLU A 48 -17.79 23.74 -4.86
CA GLU A 48 -17.24 25.01 -5.35
C GLU A 48 -15.93 24.81 -6.10
N ASP A 49 -14.95 24.13 -5.48
CA ASP A 49 -13.60 23.97 -6.02
C ASP A 49 -13.57 23.20 -7.35
N TYR A 50 -14.52 22.27 -7.55
CA TYR A 50 -14.57 21.43 -8.75
C TYR A 50 -15.77 21.70 -9.67
N ASP A 51 -16.50 22.78 -9.43
CA ASP A 51 -17.66 23.22 -10.24
C ASP A 51 -18.72 22.11 -10.44
N LEU A 52 -19.11 21.46 -9.35
CA LEU A 52 -20.02 20.32 -9.38
C LEU A 52 -21.50 20.67 -9.17
N SER A 53 -21.87 21.96 -9.15
CA SER A 53 -23.23 22.45 -8.83
C SER A 53 -24.33 21.92 -9.77
N ALA A 54 -23.96 21.57 -11.00
CA ALA A 54 -24.90 21.03 -12.00
C ALA A 54 -25.29 19.56 -11.77
N TYR A 55 -24.59 18.86 -10.89
CA TYR A 55 -24.80 17.43 -10.64
C TYR A 55 -25.75 17.21 -9.45
N SER A 56 -26.39 16.02 -9.39
CA SER A 56 -27.17 15.61 -8.21
C SER A 56 -26.26 15.43 -6.98
N LEU A 57 -26.81 15.51 -5.77
CA LEU A 57 -26.08 15.34 -4.51
C LEU A 57 -25.22 14.06 -4.48
N HIS A 58 -25.74 12.95 -5.03
CA HIS A 58 -25.00 11.71 -5.16
C HIS A 58 -23.74 11.90 -6.01
N TRP A 59 -23.89 12.48 -7.19
CA TRP A 59 -22.76 12.68 -8.10
C TRP A 59 -21.81 13.78 -7.63
N GLN A 60 -22.28 14.83 -6.98
CA GLN A 60 -21.42 15.83 -6.33
C GLN A 60 -20.45 15.17 -5.36
N ARG A 61 -20.95 14.26 -4.53
CA ARG A 61 -20.14 13.53 -3.58
C ARG A 61 -19.14 12.58 -4.26
N VAL A 62 -19.59 11.78 -5.23
CA VAL A 62 -18.72 10.82 -5.94
C VAL A 62 -17.61 11.56 -6.68
N LEU A 63 -17.98 12.57 -7.48
CA LEU A 63 -17.01 13.33 -8.25
C LEU A 63 -16.11 14.18 -7.36
N GLY A 64 -16.64 14.82 -6.31
CA GLY A 64 -15.85 15.57 -5.34
C GLY A 64 -14.81 14.69 -4.65
N GLY A 65 -15.18 13.49 -4.25
CA GLY A 65 -14.25 12.51 -3.66
C GLY A 65 -13.16 12.09 -4.64
N ILE A 66 -13.51 11.77 -5.90
CA ILE A 66 -12.53 11.40 -6.92
C ILE A 66 -11.56 12.55 -7.20
N HIS A 67 -12.05 13.77 -7.38
CA HIS A 67 -11.21 14.95 -7.63
C HIS A 67 -10.28 15.24 -6.44
N TYR A 68 -10.79 15.11 -5.22
CA TYR A 68 -9.97 15.26 -4.02
C TYR A 68 -8.84 14.21 -3.97
N GLU A 69 -9.14 12.93 -4.23
CA GLU A 69 -8.13 11.87 -4.30
C GLU A 69 -7.11 12.12 -5.42
N MET A 70 -7.54 12.57 -6.59
CA MET A 70 -6.64 12.94 -7.68
C MET A 70 -5.67 14.05 -7.24
N GLN A 71 -6.15 15.03 -6.49
CA GLN A 71 -5.33 16.10 -5.95
C GLN A 71 -4.32 15.57 -4.91
N GLN A 72 -4.76 14.71 -3.98
CA GLN A 72 -3.88 14.10 -2.97
C GLN A 72 -2.78 13.25 -3.59
N GLN A 73 -3.08 12.58 -4.70
CA GLN A 73 -2.10 11.77 -5.44
C GLN A 73 -1.28 12.58 -6.45
N ALA A 74 -1.38 13.91 -6.42
CA ALA A 74 -0.67 14.83 -7.32
C ALA A 74 -0.86 14.48 -8.80
N PHE A 75 -2.11 14.13 -9.19
CA PHE A 75 -2.45 13.86 -10.58
C PHE A 75 -2.04 15.02 -11.48
N SER A 76 -1.38 14.70 -12.58
CA SER A 76 -0.87 15.69 -13.55
C SER A 76 -0.60 15.02 -14.90
N ASN A 77 -0.15 15.81 -15.88
CA ASN A 77 0.25 15.30 -17.21
C ASN A 77 1.41 14.28 -17.16
N VAL A 78 2.10 14.17 -16.05
CA VAL A 78 3.26 13.27 -15.85
C VAL A 78 3.04 12.26 -14.73
N ASN A 79 1.92 12.35 -14.03
CA ASN A 79 1.59 11.48 -12.91
C ASN A 79 0.14 10.99 -13.03
N ASN A 80 -0.03 9.73 -13.39
CA ASN A 80 -1.34 9.13 -13.61
C ASN A 80 -2.06 8.89 -12.27
N PHE A 81 -3.39 9.01 -12.29
CA PHE A 81 -4.25 8.61 -11.18
C PHE A 81 -4.74 7.18 -11.39
N VAL A 82 -4.52 6.33 -10.40
CA VAL A 82 -5.04 4.96 -10.41
C VAL A 82 -6.47 4.97 -9.89
N MET A 83 -7.44 4.84 -10.79
CA MET A 83 -8.86 4.89 -10.46
C MET A 83 -9.36 3.58 -9.85
N ALA A 84 -8.87 2.44 -10.32
CA ALA A 84 -9.21 1.11 -9.81
C ALA A 84 -8.10 0.12 -10.12
N GLU A 85 -7.91 -0.84 -9.22
CA GLU A 85 -6.97 -1.95 -9.36
C GLU A 85 -7.72 -3.28 -9.46
N ASN A 86 -7.08 -4.30 -10.04
CA ASN A 86 -7.64 -5.65 -10.17
C ASN A 86 -9.01 -5.69 -10.86
N VAL A 87 -9.20 -4.86 -11.87
CA VAL A 87 -10.45 -4.79 -12.65
C VAL A 87 -10.68 -6.09 -13.42
N SER A 88 -11.94 -6.46 -13.59
CA SER A 88 -12.31 -7.68 -14.30
C SER A 88 -12.02 -7.60 -15.81
N ASP A 89 -11.83 -8.75 -16.48
CA ASP A 89 -11.64 -8.82 -17.93
C ASP A 89 -12.80 -8.16 -18.70
N VAL A 90 -14.02 -8.25 -18.17
CA VAL A 90 -15.20 -7.56 -18.73
C VAL A 90 -15.04 -6.05 -18.67
N THR A 91 -14.56 -5.52 -17.56
CA THR A 91 -14.28 -4.10 -17.39
C THR A 91 -13.17 -3.64 -18.34
N VAL A 92 -12.10 -4.43 -18.45
CA VAL A 92 -11.00 -4.17 -19.40
C VAL A 92 -11.52 -4.11 -20.84
N ALA A 93 -12.33 -5.08 -21.26
CA ALA A 93 -12.93 -5.10 -22.59
C ALA A 93 -13.82 -3.88 -22.82
N THR A 94 -14.70 -3.56 -21.85
CA THR A 94 -15.62 -2.42 -21.92
C THR A 94 -14.88 -1.08 -22.08
N ILE A 95 -13.80 -0.89 -21.32
CA ILE A 95 -12.99 0.34 -21.41
C ILE A 95 -12.28 0.41 -22.76
N LYS A 96 -11.70 -0.68 -23.24
CA LYS A 96 -11.03 -0.72 -24.55
C LYS A 96 -12.00 -0.46 -25.70
N GLU A 97 -13.20 -1.03 -25.66
CA GLU A 97 -14.25 -0.80 -26.68
C GLU A 97 -14.75 0.65 -26.67
N ASN A 98 -14.82 1.28 -25.51
CA ASN A 98 -15.31 2.66 -25.36
C ASN A 98 -14.19 3.71 -25.29
N SER A 99 -12.96 3.37 -25.67
CA SER A 99 -11.79 4.25 -25.55
C SER A 99 -11.94 5.61 -26.23
N LEU A 100 -12.74 5.69 -27.30
CA LEU A 100 -13.06 6.96 -27.98
C LEU A 100 -13.90 7.92 -27.13
N SER A 101 -14.80 7.38 -26.31
CA SER A 101 -15.67 8.16 -25.42
C SER A 101 -15.09 8.36 -24.03
N LEU A 102 -13.93 7.75 -23.73
CA LEU A 102 -13.21 7.82 -22.47
C LEU A 102 -11.78 8.38 -22.67
N PRO A 103 -11.63 9.61 -23.16
CA PRO A 103 -10.32 10.19 -23.41
C PRO A 103 -9.53 10.32 -22.11
N GLY A 104 -8.28 9.84 -22.12
CA GLY A 104 -7.40 9.86 -20.95
C GLY A 104 -7.56 8.70 -19.97
N VAL A 105 -8.47 7.75 -20.23
CA VAL A 105 -8.59 6.51 -19.46
C VAL A 105 -7.82 5.42 -20.17
N GLU A 106 -6.91 4.76 -19.45
CA GLU A 106 -6.05 3.69 -19.96
C GLU A 106 -6.07 2.49 -19.03
N ILE A 107 -5.89 1.30 -19.62
CA ILE A 107 -5.65 0.05 -18.89
C ILE A 107 -4.16 -0.23 -18.93
N VAL A 108 -3.57 -0.36 -17.76
CA VAL A 108 -2.15 -0.68 -17.58
C VAL A 108 -2.02 -2.02 -16.85
N GLU A 109 -1.21 -2.92 -17.38
CA GLU A 109 -0.83 -4.14 -16.70
C GLU A 109 0.36 -3.85 -15.78
N THR A 110 0.21 -4.16 -14.50
CA THR A 110 1.26 -3.98 -13.50
C THR A 110 1.53 -5.27 -12.75
N SER A 111 2.77 -5.46 -12.32
CA SER A 111 3.13 -6.57 -11.43
C SER A 111 2.82 -6.20 -9.98
N THR A 112 2.14 -7.10 -9.29
CA THR A 112 1.89 -6.96 -7.85
C THR A 112 2.63 -8.04 -7.08
N ARG A 113 3.13 -7.69 -5.89
CA ARG A 113 3.77 -8.66 -5.00
C ARG A 113 2.70 -9.51 -4.32
N SER A 114 2.81 -10.82 -4.45
CA SER A 114 1.96 -11.80 -3.77
C SER A 114 2.81 -12.69 -2.88
N TYR A 115 2.36 -12.90 -1.65
CA TYR A 115 3.03 -13.77 -0.68
C TYR A 115 2.20 -15.03 -0.50
N GLU A 116 2.50 -16.09 -1.26
CA GLU A 116 1.74 -17.37 -1.23
C GLU A 116 1.58 -17.94 0.19
N GLN A 117 2.52 -17.64 1.07
CA GLN A 117 2.54 -18.10 2.47
C GLN A 117 2.76 -16.91 3.41
N GLY A 118 1.87 -15.92 3.36
CA GLY A 118 2.01 -14.63 4.03
C GLY A 118 2.28 -14.68 5.55
N THR A 119 1.93 -15.79 6.22
CA THR A 119 2.15 -15.99 7.67
C THR A 119 3.47 -16.69 8.01
N VAL A 120 4.19 -17.22 7.02
CA VAL A 120 5.33 -18.12 7.28
C VAL A 120 6.59 -17.35 7.69
N LEU A 121 6.89 -16.24 7.01
CA LEU A 121 8.16 -15.53 7.21
C LEU A 121 8.02 -13.99 7.07
N PRO A 122 6.92 -13.37 7.54
CA PRO A 122 6.64 -11.97 7.23
C PRO A 122 7.70 -11.00 7.73
N HIS A 123 8.28 -11.23 8.90
CA HIS A 123 9.29 -10.35 9.49
C HIS A 123 10.62 -10.34 8.75
N VAL A 124 10.97 -11.44 8.07
CA VAL A 124 12.23 -11.57 7.33
C VAL A 124 12.04 -11.13 5.88
N LEU A 125 10.98 -11.57 5.22
CA LEU A 125 10.68 -11.12 3.87
C LEU A 125 10.47 -9.61 3.84
N GLY A 126 9.81 -9.07 4.85
CA GLY A 126 9.49 -7.66 4.88
C GLY A 126 8.29 -7.35 3.99
N ARG A 127 8.20 -6.15 3.49
CA ARG A 127 7.07 -5.71 2.67
C ARG A 127 7.48 -4.71 1.61
N VAL A 128 6.65 -4.62 0.59
CA VAL A 128 6.68 -3.56 -0.41
C VAL A 128 5.63 -2.49 -0.06
N GLY A 129 5.79 -1.30 -0.61
CA GLY A 129 4.83 -0.20 -0.46
C GLY A 129 5.12 0.93 -1.42
N LYS A 130 4.20 1.86 -1.54
CA LYS A 130 4.37 3.05 -2.40
C LYS A 130 5.55 3.90 -1.91
N ILE A 131 6.19 4.59 -2.84
CA ILE A 131 7.26 5.53 -2.55
C ILE A 131 6.68 6.71 -1.75
N THR A 132 7.28 7.01 -0.60
CA THR A 132 6.87 8.19 0.20
C THR A 132 7.57 9.45 -0.29
N ALA A 133 6.99 10.61 0.02
CA ALA A 133 7.56 11.90 -0.35
C ALA A 133 9.01 12.08 0.17
N GLU A 134 9.29 11.56 1.38
CA GLU A 134 10.62 11.63 2.00
C GLU A 134 11.64 10.74 1.29
N LYS A 135 11.23 9.61 0.74
CA LYS A 135 12.09 8.74 -0.06
C LYS A 135 12.28 9.26 -1.48
N TRP A 136 11.24 9.91 -2.03
CA TRP A 136 11.28 10.48 -3.37
C TRP A 136 12.19 11.71 -3.45
N LYS A 137 12.06 12.60 -2.47
CA LYS A 137 12.77 13.88 -2.41
C LYS A 137 13.63 13.93 -1.16
N VAL A 138 14.95 13.91 -1.34
CA VAL A 138 15.91 14.01 -0.25
C VAL A 138 16.58 15.40 -0.32
N THR A 139 16.51 16.15 0.79
CA THR A 139 17.18 17.45 0.90
C THR A 139 18.31 17.33 1.92
N ASP A 140 19.53 17.66 1.51
CA ASP A 140 20.69 17.59 2.38
C ASP A 140 20.76 18.79 3.36
N GLU A 141 21.76 18.78 4.26
CA GLU A 141 21.99 19.83 5.26
C GLU A 141 22.27 21.20 4.64
N ASN A 142 22.70 21.24 3.37
CA ASN A 142 22.99 22.47 2.63
C ASN A 142 21.76 22.99 1.86
N GLY A 143 20.62 22.32 1.97
CA GLY A 143 19.39 22.66 1.26
C GLY A 143 19.35 22.19 -0.19
N GLN A 144 20.32 21.36 -0.63
CA GLN A 144 20.30 20.78 -1.97
C GLN A 144 19.32 19.61 -2.02
N THR A 145 18.39 19.67 -2.95
CA THR A 145 17.38 18.63 -3.17
C THR A 145 17.82 17.68 -4.28
N THR A 146 17.72 16.38 -4.00
CA THR A 146 17.99 15.29 -4.94
C THR A 146 16.80 14.34 -5.04
N TYR A 147 16.74 13.57 -6.10
CA TYR A 147 15.68 12.59 -6.38
C TYR A 147 16.30 11.22 -6.67
N PRO A 148 16.89 10.54 -5.67
CA PRO A 148 17.71 9.35 -5.89
C PRO A 148 16.96 8.19 -6.53
N LEU A 149 15.65 8.05 -6.25
CA LEU A 149 14.82 7.02 -6.88
C LEU A 149 14.52 7.34 -8.35
N ARG A 150 14.24 8.61 -8.68
CA ARG A 150 14.06 9.03 -10.06
C ARG A 150 15.30 8.74 -10.89
N ASP A 151 16.48 9.00 -10.33
CA ASP A 151 17.75 8.77 -11.01
C ASP A 151 18.06 7.27 -11.23
N LYS A 152 17.41 6.39 -10.44
CA LYS A 152 17.36 4.94 -10.64
C LYS A 152 16.24 4.48 -11.59
N GLY A 153 15.46 5.38 -12.16
CA GLY A 153 14.37 5.09 -13.10
C GLY A 153 13.03 4.73 -12.46
N TYR A 154 12.79 5.13 -11.19
CA TYR A 154 11.49 4.99 -10.57
C TYR A 154 10.56 6.14 -10.93
N ASN A 155 9.27 5.86 -10.95
CA ASN A 155 8.19 6.84 -10.94
C ASN A 155 7.69 7.04 -9.50
N MET A 156 7.07 8.19 -9.23
CA MET A 156 6.60 8.52 -7.88
C MET A 156 5.55 7.54 -7.34
N ASN A 157 4.77 6.92 -8.22
CA ASN A 157 3.72 5.96 -7.89
C ASN A 157 4.20 4.50 -7.84
N ASP A 158 5.48 4.25 -8.11
CA ASP A 158 6.03 2.90 -8.07
C ASP A 158 6.01 2.33 -6.64
N VAL A 159 6.07 1.02 -6.58
CA VAL A 159 6.16 0.25 -5.35
C VAL A 159 7.61 -0.17 -5.15
N ILE A 160 8.13 0.00 -3.93
CA ILE A 160 9.49 -0.38 -3.55
C ILE A 160 9.49 -1.25 -2.30
N GLY A 161 10.56 -1.97 -2.07
CA GLY A 161 10.82 -2.65 -0.80
C GLY A 161 10.94 -1.64 0.35
N ILE A 162 10.09 -1.81 1.37
CA ILE A 162 10.06 -0.92 2.54
C ILE A 162 10.88 -1.51 3.69
N SER A 163 10.86 -2.83 3.86
CA SER A 163 11.54 -3.52 4.95
C SER A 163 11.99 -4.92 4.56
N GLY A 164 12.80 -5.55 5.39
CA GLY A 164 13.26 -6.93 5.25
C GLY A 164 14.05 -7.18 3.96
N LEU A 165 13.92 -8.40 3.44
CA LEU A 165 14.59 -8.82 2.21
C LEU A 165 14.07 -8.06 0.99
N GLU A 166 12.80 -7.69 0.94
CA GLU A 166 12.24 -6.86 -0.12
C GLU A 166 13.00 -5.54 -0.26
N SER A 167 13.36 -4.90 0.85
CA SER A 167 14.16 -3.67 0.84
C SER A 167 15.65 -3.92 0.61
N ALA A 168 16.20 -4.99 1.21
CA ALA A 168 17.63 -5.27 1.13
C ALA A 168 18.06 -5.72 -0.27
N TYR A 169 17.18 -6.40 -1.00
CA TYR A 169 17.41 -6.92 -2.35
C TYR A 169 16.55 -6.22 -3.40
N GLU A 170 16.12 -4.98 -3.14
CA GLU A 170 15.30 -4.20 -4.06
C GLU A 170 15.92 -4.11 -5.46
N ASP A 171 17.21 -3.79 -5.55
CA ASP A 171 17.92 -3.65 -6.83
C ASP A 171 18.00 -4.99 -7.62
N GLU A 172 17.91 -6.14 -6.93
CA GLU A 172 17.90 -7.48 -7.55
C GLU A 172 16.48 -7.95 -7.89
N LEU A 173 15.52 -7.67 -7.01
CA LEU A 173 14.15 -8.13 -7.15
C LEU A 173 13.35 -7.27 -8.13
N ARG A 174 13.73 -6.01 -8.30
CA ARG A 174 13.10 -5.11 -9.27
C ARG A 174 13.53 -5.51 -10.67
N GLY A 175 12.56 -5.64 -11.58
CA GLY A 175 12.82 -5.72 -13.00
C GLY A 175 13.14 -4.35 -13.60
N LYS A 176 13.20 -4.29 -14.92
CA LYS A 176 13.24 -3.03 -15.68
C LYS A 176 11.94 -2.87 -16.45
N ASP A 177 11.36 -1.69 -16.34
CA ASP A 177 10.14 -1.37 -17.05
C ASP A 177 10.35 -1.36 -18.56
N GLY A 178 9.34 -1.85 -19.30
CA GLY A 178 9.29 -1.66 -20.73
C GLY A 178 8.87 -0.23 -21.08
N VAL A 179 9.14 0.18 -22.31
CA VAL A 179 8.70 1.47 -22.85
C VAL A 179 7.85 1.22 -24.08
N GLU A 180 6.62 1.72 -24.04
CA GLU A 180 5.69 1.68 -25.16
C GLU A 180 5.49 3.09 -25.71
N THR A 181 5.65 3.25 -27.02
CA THR A 181 5.37 4.51 -27.71
C THR A 181 3.99 4.48 -28.31
N ILE A 182 3.14 5.38 -27.85
CA ILE A 182 1.76 5.52 -28.33
C ILE A 182 1.68 6.74 -29.23
N THR A 183 1.27 6.54 -30.47
CA THR A 183 1.02 7.64 -31.44
C THR A 183 -0.48 7.91 -31.51
N ARG A 184 -0.87 9.17 -31.31
CA ARG A 184 -2.26 9.62 -31.40
C ARG A 184 -2.44 10.56 -32.61
N ASN A 185 -3.60 10.51 -33.23
CA ASN A 185 -3.99 11.48 -34.27
C ASN A 185 -4.45 12.82 -33.64
N SER A 186 -4.85 13.78 -34.51
CA SER A 186 -5.37 15.09 -34.07
C SER A 186 -6.60 15.02 -33.17
N ASP A 187 -7.35 13.93 -33.25
CA ASP A 187 -8.58 13.71 -32.47
C ASP A 187 -8.32 12.97 -31.18
N GLY A 188 -7.04 12.70 -30.84
CA GLY A 188 -6.61 12.00 -29.64
C GLY A 188 -6.72 10.47 -29.73
N VAL A 189 -7.11 9.92 -30.88
CA VAL A 189 -7.25 8.47 -31.08
C VAL A 189 -5.90 7.83 -31.26
N ILE A 190 -5.65 6.71 -30.57
CA ILE A 190 -4.43 5.89 -30.72
C ILE A 190 -4.44 5.26 -32.12
N VAL A 191 -3.47 5.64 -32.94
CA VAL A 191 -3.30 5.13 -34.32
C VAL A 191 -2.16 4.13 -34.42
N ASN A 192 -1.22 4.13 -33.49
CA ASN A 192 -0.14 3.18 -33.43
C ASN A 192 0.37 3.02 -32.01
N THR A 193 0.72 1.79 -31.65
CA THR A 193 1.35 1.43 -30.39
C THR A 193 2.55 0.54 -30.70
N GLN A 194 3.73 0.93 -30.25
CA GLN A 194 4.99 0.21 -30.49
C GLN A 194 5.75 0.02 -29.21
N LEU A 195 6.04 -1.23 -28.84
CA LEU A 195 6.94 -1.57 -27.75
C LEU A 195 8.36 -1.19 -28.15
N THR A 196 8.92 -0.13 -27.53
CA THR A 196 10.24 0.41 -27.83
C THR A 196 11.32 -0.28 -27.00
N THR A 197 10.99 -0.63 -25.74
CA THR A 197 11.88 -1.36 -24.84
C THR A 197 11.09 -2.53 -24.23
N VAL A 198 11.65 -3.72 -24.31
CA VAL A 198 11.02 -4.91 -23.71
C VAL A 198 11.25 -4.89 -22.20
N PRO A 199 10.23 -5.14 -21.36
CA PRO A 199 10.43 -5.24 -19.92
C PRO A 199 11.30 -6.45 -19.56
N GLU A 200 12.16 -6.29 -18.58
CA GLU A 200 13.02 -7.35 -18.04
C GLU A 200 12.54 -7.71 -16.62
N PRO A 201 12.27 -8.99 -16.31
CA PRO A 201 11.93 -9.39 -14.96
C PRO A 201 13.13 -9.24 -14.01
N GLY A 202 12.86 -9.03 -12.73
CA GLY A 202 13.88 -9.04 -11.68
C GLY A 202 14.49 -10.44 -11.46
N HIS A 203 15.56 -10.47 -10.71
CA HIS A 203 16.26 -11.72 -10.39
C HIS A 203 15.56 -12.48 -9.27
N THR A 204 15.77 -13.79 -9.23
CA THR A 204 15.29 -14.65 -8.16
C THR A 204 16.30 -14.65 -7.00
N VAL A 205 15.83 -14.38 -5.79
CA VAL A 205 16.61 -14.53 -4.56
C VAL A 205 16.20 -15.82 -3.87
N GLN A 206 17.14 -16.76 -3.73
CA GLN A 206 16.92 -18.02 -3.05
C GLN A 206 17.47 -17.95 -1.62
N LEU A 207 16.61 -18.25 -0.64
CA LEU A 207 16.98 -18.25 0.78
C LEU A 207 17.49 -19.64 1.21
N THR A 208 18.28 -19.66 2.29
CA THR A 208 18.67 -20.89 2.97
C THR A 208 17.55 -21.46 3.86
N ILE A 209 16.49 -20.66 4.09
CA ILE A 209 15.34 -21.04 4.90
C ILE A 209 14.49 -22.07 4.15
N ASN A 210 14.16 -23.17 4.83
CA ASN A 210 13.22 -24.16 4.32
C ASN A 210 11.82 -23.86 4.83
N SER A 211 10.86 -23.66 3.93
CA SER A 211 9.50 -23.23 4.29
C SER A 211 8.74 -24.24 5.16
N ASP A 212 8.95 -25.56 4.98
CA ASP A 212 8.30 -26.58 5.80
C ASP A 212 8.86 -26.58 7.21
N PHE A 213 10.19 -26.46 7.32
CA PHE A 213 10.86 -26.36 8.61
C PHE A 213 10.48 -25.08 9.34
N GLN A 214 10.42 -23.95 8.63
CA GLN A 214 9.94 -22.67 9.17
C GLN A 214 8.52 -22.79 9.74
N ARG A 215 7.58 -23.41 9.01
CA ARG A 215 6.22 -23.67 9.51
C ARG A 215 6.21 -24.53 10.77
N ALA A 216 7.05 -25.56 10.81
CA ALA A 216 7.17 -26.41 11.99
C ALA A 216 7.67 -25.63 13.20
N VAL A 217 8.67 -24.75 13.03
CA VAL A 217 9.18 -23.87 14.10
C VAL A 217 8.12 -22.86 14.53
N ASN A 218 7.41 -22.20 13.60
CA ASN A 218 6.32 -21.30 13.94
C ASN A 218 5.25 -21.97 14.81
N LYS A 219 4.83 -23.18 14.42
CA LYS A 219 3.86 -23.99 15.18
C LYS A 219 4.40 -24.40 16.56
N ALA A 220 5.68 -24.75 16.63
CA ALA A 220 6.31 -25.12 17.90
C ALA A 220 6.35 -23.93 18.85
N LEU A 221 6.65 -22.71 18.40
CA LEU A 221 6.62 -21.51 19.22
C LEU A 221 5.22 -21.24 19.78
N ALA A 222 4.19 -21.26 18.92
CA ALA A 222 2.81 -21.05 19.34
C ALA A 222 2.37 -22.08 20.39
N ASN A 223 2.64 -23.38 20.14
CA ASN A 223 2.30 -24.46 21.07
C ASN A 223 3.03 -24.33 22.41
N ASN A 224 4.30 -23.90 22.41
CA ASN A 224 5.07 -23.70 23.64
C ASN A 224 4.54 -22.54 24.48
N ILE A 225 4.19 -21.42 23.86
CA ILE A 225 3.53 -20.29 24.56
C ILE A 225 2.22 -20.75 25.20
N ASP A 226 1.41 -21.49 24.48
CA ASP A 226 0.15 -22.06 25.00
C ASP A 226 0.39 -23.01 26.18
N MET A 227 1.39 -23.90 26.05
CA MET A 227 1.77 -24.84 27.09
C MET A 227 2.26 -24.11 28.35
N ILE A 228 3.14 -23.12 28.20
CA ILE A 228 3.64 -22.31 29.32
C ILE A 228 2.47 -21.62 30.03
N ASN A 229 1.57 -21.00 29.28
CA ASN A 229 0.43 -20.30 29.87
C ASN A 229 -0.57 -21.21 30.57
N ARG A 230 -0.70 -22.47 30.13
CA ARG A 230 -1.54 -23.49 30.80
C ARG A 230 -0.88 -24.07 32.04
N THR A 231 0.43 -24.30 31.99
CA THR A 231 1.17 -25.00 33.04
C THR A 231 1.60 -24.07 34.18
N TYR A 232 1.98 -22.84 33.83
CA TYR A 232 2.59 -21.89 34.77
C TYR A 232 1.73 -20.64 34.94
N ASN A 233 0.40 -20.77 34.89
CA ASN A 233 -0.53 -19.67 35.08
C ASN A 233 -0.50 -19.18 36.53
N THR A 234 0.55 -18.41 36.88
CA THR A 234 0.75 -17.81 38.19
C THR A 234 0.28 -16.35 38.18
N GLY A 235 -1.03 -16.15 38.26
CA GLY A 235 -1.60 -14.81 38.35
C GLY A 235 -1.63 -14.03 37.03
N ASN A 236 -1.29 -12.73 37.06
CA ASN A 236 -1.45 -11.82 35.92
C ASN A 236 -0.32 -11.88 34.87
N MET A 237 0.70 -12.73 35.05
CA MET A 237 1.82 -12.82 34.12
C MET A 237 1.62 -13.96 33.13
N LYS A 238 1.35 -13.63 31.87
CA LYS A 238 1.28 -14.57 30.76
C LYS A 238 2.46 -14.38 29.82
N ALA A 239 3.01 -15.51 29.34
CA ALA A 239 3.94 -15.43 28.22
C ALA A 239 3.18 -14.96 26.96
N ALA A 240 3.59 -13.85 26.39
CA ALA A 240 2.88 -13.24 25.26
C ALA A 240 3.66 -13.34 23.94
N ALA A 241 4.99 -13.47 24.01
CA ALA A 241 5.83 -13.40 22.82
C ALA A 241 7.10 -14.26 22.99
N CYS A 242 7.62 -14.74 21.86
CA CYS A 242 8.91 -15.43 21.77
C CYS A 242 9.47 -15.34 20.35
N ALA A 243 10.75 -15.70 20.20
CA ALA A 243 11.39 -15.85 18.90
C ALA A 243 12.32 -17.05 18.91
N ALA A 244 12.62 -17.59 17.74
CA ALA A 244 13.62 -18.64 17.55
C ALA A 244 14.36 -18.44 16.22
N VAL A 245 15.69 -18.60 16.28
CA VAL A 245 16.54 -18.64 15.09
C VAL A 245 17.28 -19.97 15.07
N VAL A 246 17.23 -20.66 13.95
CA VAL A 246 17.93 -21.94 13.76
C VAL A 246 18.96 -21.78 12.65
N ILE A 247 20.21 -22.09 12.97
CA ILE A 247 21.35 -21.90 12.08
C ILE A 247 22.04 -23.24 11.85
N ASP A 248 22.39 -23.57 10.61
CA ASP A 248 23.23 -24.68 10.26
C ASP A 248 24.68 -24.37 10.68
N VAL A 249 25.19 -25.06 11.66
CA VAL A 249 26.55 -24.86 12.20
C VAL A 249 27.68 -25.20 11.22
N LYS A 250 27.37 -25.90 10.12
CA LYS A 250 28.37 -26.29 9.12
C LYS A 250 28.68 -25.19 8.13
N ASN A 251 27.67 -24.39 7.76
CA ASN A 251 27.78 -23.38 6.69
C ASN A 251 27.29 -22.01 7.11
N GLY A 252 26.72 -21.85 8.33
CA GLY A 252 26.18 -20.59 8.82
C GLY A 252 24.82 -20.22 8.24
N GLY A 253 24.20 -21.06 7.41
CA GLY A 253 22.91 -20.80 6.79
C GLY A 253 21.79 -20.76 7.82
N VAL A 254 20.94 -19.72 7.73
CA VAL A 254 19.73 -19.64 8.56
C VAL A 254 18.69 -20.60 8.00
N LEU A 255 18.27 -21.58 8.80
CA LEU A 255 17.28 -22.59 8.44
C LEU A 255 15.86 -22.17 8.80
N ALA A 256 15.71 -21.42 9.88
CA ALA A 256 14.45 -20.79 10.28
C ALA A 256 14.70 -19.54 11.13
N ALA A 257 13.81 -18.55 11.00
CA ALA A 257 13.76 -17.34 11.83
C ALA A 257 12.29 -17.01 12.12
N SER A 258 11.85 -17.32 13.33
CA SER A 258 10.44 -17.30 13.72
C SER A 258 10.18 -16.28 14.80
N ASN A 259 9.03 -15.62 14.70
CA ASN A 259 8.49 -14.71 15.71
C ASN A 259 7.09 -15.17 16.13
N TYR A 260 6.78 -15.02 17.40
CA TYR A 260 5.42 -15.18 17.91
C TYR A 260 5.10 -14.03 18.89
N PRO A 261 3.94 -13.39 18.76
CA PRO A 261 2.99 -13.53 17.68
C PRO A 261 3.56 -13.05 16.33
N SER A 262 2.85 -13.39 15.26
CA SER A 262 3.18 -13.02 13.89
C SER A 262 1.93 -12.44 13.21
N PHE A 263 2.05 -12.00 11.96
CA PHE A 263 0.97 -11.42 11.18
C PHE A 263 0.93 -12.04 9.78
N ASP A 264 -0.18 -11.82 9.07
CA ASP A 264 -0.26 -12.16 7.64
C ASP A 264 0.19 -10.95 6.81
N GLN A 265 1.23 -11.15 6.02
CA GLN A 265 1.84 -10.14 5.17
C GLN A 265 0.87 -9.61 4.10
N ASN A 266 -0.02 -10.48 3.58
CA ASN A 266 -1.02 -10.08 2.59
C ASN A 266 -2.12 -9.18 3.20
N LEU A 267 -2.35 -9.28 4.51
CA LEU A 267 -3.34 -8.48 5.23
C LEU A 267 -2.74 -7.22 5.87
N TYR A 268 -1.43 -7.01 5.74
CA TYR A 268 -0.74 -5.90 6.40
C TYR A 268 -1.40 -4.54 6.11
N ALA A 269 -1.75 -4.26 4.85
CA ALA A 269 -2.31 -2.96 4.47
C ALA A 269 -3.73 -2.73 5.02
N THR A 270 -4.52 -3.79 5.14
CA THR A 270 -5.92 -3.71 5.59
C THR A 270 -6.08 -3.85 7.10
N GLN A 271 -5.13 -4.51 7.78
CA GLN A 271 -5.18 -4.78 9.23
C GLN A 271 -4.06 -4.07 10.01
N TYR A 272 -3.42 -3.07 9.43
CA TYR A 272 -2.30 -2.38 10.07
C TYR A 272 -2.70 -1.78 11.42
N ASP A 273 -3.85 -1.14 11.51
CA ASP A 273 -4.33 -0.50 12.75
C ASP A 273 -4.57 -1.55 13.85
N GLU A 274 -5.14 -2.72 13.48
CA GLU A 274 -5.33 -3.84 14.41
C GLU A 274 -3.99 -4.38 14.90
N TYR A 275 -3.05 -4.67 13.99
CA TYR A 275 -1.72 -5.17 14.35
C TYR A 275 -0.90 -4.18 15.16
N SER A 276 -1.02 -2.88 14.88
CA SER A 276 -0.27 -1.82 15.59
C SER A 276 -0.84 -1.52 16.98
N ALA A 277 -2.14 -1.70 17.16
CA ALA A 277 -2.82 -1.54 18.45
C ALA A 277 -2.70 -2.78 19.36
N ASP A 278 -2.30 -3.94 18.82
CA ASP A 278 -2.18 -5.18 19.59
C ASP A 278 -1.04 -5.09 20.61
N PRO A 279 -1.34 -5.21 21.91
CA PRO A 279 -0.31 -5.15 22.97
C PRO A 279 0.77 -6.24 22.86
N SER A 280 0.50 -7.33 22.15
CA SER A 280 1.46 -8.40 21.90
C SER A 280 2.49 -8.06 20.83
N LEU A 281 2.31 -6.92 20.14
CA LEU A 281 3.21 -6.37 19.13
C LEU A 281 3.56 -7.38 18.01
N PRO A 282 2.60 -7.87 17.23
CA PRO A 282 2.84 -8.86 16.20
C PRO A 282 3.77 -8.38 15.08
N LEU A 283 3.84 -7.05 14.84
CA LEU A 283 4.72 -6.46 13.83
C LEU A 283 6.18 -6.36 14.26
N PHE A 284 6.47 -6.53 15.56
CA PHE A 284 7.83 -6.36 16.07
C PHE A 284 8.68 -7.61 15.75
N ASN A 285 9.80 -7.40 15.04
CA ASN A 285 10.76 -8.48 14.77
C ASN A 285 11.61 -8.77 16.00
N ARG A 286 11.44 -9.94 16.59
CA ARG A 286 12.14 -10.40 17.79
C ARG A 286 13.31 -11.33 17.47
N SER A 287 13.43 -11.75 16.20
CA SER A 287 14.46 -12.70 15.75
C SER A 287 15.72 -12.02 15.19
N LEU A 288 15.68 -10.70 15.04
CA LEU A 288 16.79 -9.88 14.54
C LEU A 288 17.16 -8.77 15.53
#